data_864822c7b0ed5c96ae33917358a61f75
#
_entry.id   864822c7b0ed5c96ae33917358a61f75
#
_cell.length_a   1.000
_cell.length_b   1.000
_cell.length_c   1.000
_cell.angle_alpha   90.00
_cell.angle_beta   90.00
_cell.angle_gamma   90.00
#
_symmetry.space_group_name_H-M   'P 1'
#
loop_
_entity.id
_entity.type
_entity.pdbx_description
1 polymer ?
#
loop_
_entity_poly.entity_id
_entity_poly.type
_entity_poly.pdbx_seq_one_letter_code
_entity_poly.pdbx_strand_id
1 'polypeptide(L)'
;AWQADLPTPKIAVSSIQTPNAFATGRSKNHAAVCVTEGLLKLLNEDELEGVIAHELAHIKNKDVTIMTIASFLSTIAFLIVRWGFFFGGGRNNRGSAPIYVAIAISFAVWIISFFLIKALSRYREFAADRGAATITQKPAALASALRKISAGISMLPPGGELKSQSEMNAFFIIPIRKGFIGKFFKTHPPMEERIERLNELQYNF
;
A
#
# COMPACT_ATOMS: atom_id res chain seq x y z
N ALA A 1 -7.08 9.28 -17.07
CA ALA A 1 -8.27 8.47 -16.84
C ALA A 1 -8.72 7.79 -18.15
N TRP A 2 -8.84 8.52 -19.23
CA TRP A 2 -9.26 7.96 -20.54
C TRP A 2 -8.32 6.85 -21.03
N GLN A 3 -7.00 7.06 -21.02
CA GLN A 3 -5.99 6.04 -21.36
C GLN A 3 -6.05 4.80 -20.44
N ALA A 4 -6.52 4.96 -19.21
CA ALA A 4 -6.67 3.87 -18.26
C ALA A 4 -8.01 3.12 -18.38
N ASP A 5 -8.91 3.56 -19.28
CA ASP A 5 -10.28 3.06 -19.38
C ASP A 5 -11.03 3.16 -18.03
N LEU A 6 -10.97 4.35 -17.43
CA LEU A 6 -11.60 4.66 -16.16
C LEU A 6 -12.46 5.92 -16.25
N PRO A 7 -13.60 5.98 -15.55
CA PRO A 7 -14.29 7.23 -15.30
C PRO A 7 -13.34 8.23 -14.67
N THR A 8 -13.46 9.50 -15.04
CA THR A 8 -12.60 10.54 -14.48
C THR A 8 -12.84 10.66 -12.97
N PRO A 9 -11.84 10.38 -12.13
CA PRO A 9 -11.97 10.51 -10.69
C PRO A 9 -12.07 11.97 -10.28
N LYS A 10 -12.59 12.24 -9.11
CA LYS A 10 -12.51 13.58 -8.51
C LYS A 10 -11.05 13.90 -8.20
N ILE A 11 -10.63 15.12 -8.48
CA ILE A 11 -9.27 15.58 -8.16
C ILE A 11 -9.34 16.50 -6.95
N ALA A 12 -8.44 16.27 -6.00
CA ALA A 12 -8.26 17.13 -4.83
C ALA A 12 -6.79 17.52 -4.70
N VAL A 13 -6.55 18.74 -4.23
CA VAL A 13 -5.21 19.20 -3.87
C VAL A 13 -5.19 19.51 -2.38
N SER A 14 -4.18 18.97 -1.69
CA SER A 14 -3.95 19.21 -0.27
C SER A 14 -2.82 20.20 -0.08
N SER A 15 -2.97 21.14 0.85
CA SER A 15 -1.94 22.14 1.20
C SER A 15 -0.70 21.56 1.91
N ILE A 16 -0.63 20.25 2.09
CA ILE A 16 0.49 19.56 2.75
C ILE A 16 1.76 19.71 1.89
N GLN A 17 2.87 20.10 2.54
CA GLN A 17 4.15 20.27 1.85
C GLN A 17 4.95 18.97 1.71
N THR A 18 4.61 17.91 2.43
CA THR A 18 5.21 16.59 2.22
C THR A 18 4.76 16.01 0.88
N PRO A 19 5.70 15.64 -0.02
CA PRO A 19 5.36 15.15 -1.35
C PRO A 19 4.59 13.83 -1.25
N ASN A 20 3.34 13.82 -1.69
CA ASN A 20 2.50 12.61 -1.71
C ASN A 20 1.35 12.71 -2.72
N ALA A 21 0.90 11.55 -3.20
CA ALA A 21 -0.40 11.38 -3.84
C ALA A 21 -1.06 10.11 -3.30
N PHE A 22 -2.37 10.04 -3.37
CA PHE A 22 -3.10 8.82 -3.05
C PHE A 22 -4.45 8.79 -3.74
N ALA A 23 -4.91 7.59 -4.07
CA ALA A 23 -6.26 7.34 -4.54
C ALA A 23 -7.12 6.79 -3.41
N THR A 24 -8.37 7.20 -3.38
CA THR A 24 -9.38 6.68 -2.45
C THR A 24 -10.71 6.49 -3.17
N GLY A 25 -11.59 5.70 -2.59
CA GLY A 25 -12.92 5.49 -3.12
C GLY A 25 -13.37 4.02 -3.02
N ARG A 26 -14.69 3.84 -3.00
CA ARG A 26 -15.30 2.50 -2.87
C ARG A 26 -15.42 1.74 -4.19
N SER A 27 -15.31 2.43 -5.32
CA SER A 27 -15.43 1.84 -6.66
C SER A 27 -14.82 2.76 -7.71
N LYS A 28 -14.66 2.26 -8.94
CA LYS A 28 -14.19 3.02 -10.09
C LYS A 28 -15.00 4.30 -10.35
N ASN A 29 -16.31 4.25 -10.14
CA ASN A 29 -17.23 5.38 -10.34
C ASN A 29 -17.24 6.38 -9.17
N HIS A 30 -16.69 6.00 -8.03
CA HIS A 30 -16.66 6.80 -6.81
C HIS A 30 -15.22 6.87 -6.28
N ALA A 31 -14.31 7.22 -7.17
CA ALA A 31 -12.90 7.39 -6.88
C ALA A 31 -12.52 8.87 -6.85
N ALA A 32 -11.52 9.17 -6.04
CA ALA A 32 -10.85 10.45 -5.98
C ALA A 32 -9.35 10.24 -5.90
N VAL A 33 -8.60 11.14 -6.55
CA VAL A 33 -7.14 11.21 -6.44
C VAL A 33 -6.79 12.52 -5.76
N CYS A 34 -6.02 12.43 -4.70
CA CYS A 34 -5.50 13.59 -3.98
C CYS A 34 -4.01 13.71 -4.23
N VAL A 35 -3.55 14.91 -4.54
CA VAL A 35 -2.13 15.27 -4.66
C VAL A 35 -1.79 16.38 -3.68
N THR A 36 -0.59 16.38 -3.14
CA THR A 36 -0.15 17.44 -2.23
C THR A 36 0.56 18.56 -2.99
N GLU A 37 0.50 19.78 -2.45
CA GLU A 37 1.27 20.91 -2.99
C GLU A 37 2.77 20.60 -3.03
N GLY A 38 3.29 19.89 -2.03
CA GLY A 38 4.70 19.48 -2.02
C GLY A 38 5.05 18.57 -3.19
N LEU A 39 4.14 17.69 -3.61
CA LEU A 39 4.34 16.86 -4.79
C LEU A 39 4.34 17.70 -6.08
N LEU A 40 3.36 18.61 -6.21
CA LEU A 40 3.24 19.49 -7.38
C LEU A 40 4.44 20.41 -7.57
N LYS A 41 5.10 20.82 -6.47
CA LYS A 41 6.33 21.62 -6.51
C LYS A 41 7.57 20.80 -6.84
N LEU A 42 7.56 19.51 -6.53
CA LEU A 42 8.73 18.63 -6.65
C LEU A 42 8.87 18.01 -8.04
N LEU A 43 7.75 17.64 -8.66
CA LEU A 43 7.71 16.86 -9.89
C LEU A 43 7.44 17.72 -11.11
N ASN A 44 8.02 17.34 -12.25
CA ASN A 44 7.64 17.87 -13.55
C ASN A 44 6.38 17.16 -14.08
N GLU A 45 5.87 17.61 -15.23
CA GLU A 45 4.62 17.10 -15.80
C GLU A 45 4.65 15.60 -16.09
N ASP A 46 5.71 15.08 -16.70
CA ASP A 46 5.84 13.66 -17.03
C ASP A 46 5.94 12.79 -15.77
N GLU A 47 6.66 13.24 -14.75
CA GLU A 47 6.79 12.58 -13.47
C GLU A 47 5.46 12.57 -12.72
N LEU A 48 4.74 13.69 -12.72
CA LEU A 48 3.42 13.80 -12.11
C LEU A 48 2.41 12.92 -12.85
N GLU A 49 2.44 12.89 -14.18
CA GLU A 49 1.63 11.97 -14.99
C GLU A 49 1.87 10.52 -14.59
N GLY A 50 3.14 10.12 -14.42
CA GLY A 50 3.52 8.79 -13.97
C GLY A 50 2.93 8.42 -12.61
N VAL A 51 3.00 9.34 -11.64
CA VAL A 51 2.44 9.14 -10.29
C VAL A 51 0.91 9.06 -10.34
N ILE A 52 0.24 9.94 -11.07
CA ILE A 52 -1.22 9.90 -11.21
C ILE A 52 -1.65 8.61 -11.91
N ALA A 53 -0.93 8.15 -12.91
CA ALA A 53 -1.21 6.88 -13.59
C ALA A 53 -1.04 5.67 -12.66
N HIS A 54 -0.08 5.71 -11.73
CA HIS A 54 0.08 4.72 -10.69
C HIS A 54 -1.14 4.66 -9.76
N GLU A 55 -1.64 5.82 -9.31
CA GLU A 55 -2.86 5.90 -8.51
C GLU A 55 -4.09 5.40 -9.28
N LEU A 56 -4.19 5.72 -10.57
CA LEU A 56 -5.26 5.21 -11.44
C LEU A 56 -5.18 3.70 -11.62
N ALA A 57 -3.97 3.12 -11.68
CA ALA A 57 -3.80 1.68 -11.74
C ALA A 57 -4.34 0.97 -10.49
N HIS A 58 -4.15 1.54 -9.28
CA HIS A 58 -4.77 1.04 -8.05
C HIS A 58 -6.30 1.04 -8.11
N ILE A 59 -6.89 2.10 -8.66
CA ILE A 59 -8.35 2.17 -8.86
C ILE A 59 -8.81 1.12 -9.87
N LYS A 60 -8.09 0.97 -10.99
CA LYS A 60 -8.38 -0.01 -12.05
C LYS A 60 -8.35 -1.43 -11.51
N ASN A 61 -7.35 -1.75 -10.72
CA ASN A 61 -7.12 -3.08 -10.12
C ASN A 61 -8.06 -3.37 -8.93
N LYS A 62 -8.87 -2.39 -8.48
CA LYS A 62 -9.75 -2.50 -7.30
C LYS A 62 -8.99 -2.84 -6.02
N ASP A 63 -7.82 -2.28 -5.86
CA ASP A 63 -6.88 -2.65 -4.80
C ASP A 63 -7.43 -2.46 -3.40
N VAL A 64 -8.20 -1.38 -3.15
CA VAL A 64 -8.88 -1.15 -1.87
C VAL A 64 -9.83 -2.31 -1.54
N THR A 65 -10.61 -2.77 -2.52
CA THR A 65 -11.55 -3.88 -2.34
C THR A 65 -10.82 -5.19 -2.02
N ILE A 66 -9.76 -5.49 -2.77
CA ILE A 66 -8.94 -6.70 -2.58
C ILE A 66 -8.34 -6.72 -1.17
N MET A 67 -7.74 -5.61 -0.74
CA MET A 67 -7.14 -5.52 0.60
C MET A 67 -8.18 -5.58 1.72
N THR A 68 -9.34 -4.96 1.52
CA THR A 68 -10.44 -5.03 2.48
C THR A 68 -10.92 -6.47 2.66
N ILE A 69 -11.14 -7.20 1.56
CA ILE A 69 -11.56 -8.61 1.61
C ILE A 69 -10.47 -9.47 2.27
N ALA A 70 -9.20 -9.31 1.89
CA ALA A 70 -8.10 -10.07 2.47
C ALA A 70 -7.97 -9.85 3.99
N SER A 71 -8.06 -8.59 4.44
CA SER A 71 -8.02 -8.25 5.86
C SER A 71 -9.23 -8.78 6.63
N PHE A 72 -10.42 -8.71 6.03
CA PHE A 72 -11.65 -9.24 6.61
C PHE A 72 -11.59 -10.76 6.78
N LEU A 73 -11.17 -11.50 5.74
CA LEU A 73 -11.02 -12.96 5.82
C LEU A 73 -9.98 -13.37 6.87
N SER A 74 -8.85 -12.63 6.95
CA SER A 74 -7.84 -12.86 7.96
C SER A 74 -8.39 -12.65 9.37
N THR A 75 -9.20 -11.61 9.57
CA THR A 75 -9.85 -11.34 10.86
C THR A 75 -10.83 -12.44 11.24
N ILE A 76 -11.67 -12.90 10.28
CA ILE A 76 -12.59 -14.01 10.51
C ILE A 76 -11.83 -15.29 10.87
N ALA A 77 -10.78 -15.64 10.12
CA ALA A 77 -9.99 -16.82 10.41
C ALA A 77 -9.40 -16.77 11.83
N PHE A 78 -8.86 -15.62 12.22
CA PHE A 78 -8.37 -15.40 13.58
C PHE A 78 -9.48 -15.56 14.64
N LEU A 79 -10.67 -15.00 14.40
CA LEU A 79 -11.80 -15.10 15.31
C LEU A 79 -12.28 -16.56 15.44
N ILE A 80 -12.43 -17.30 14.34
CA ILE A 80 -12.83 -18.71 14.36
C ILE A 80 -11.88 -19.54 15.21
N VAL A 81 -10.57 -19.38 15.02
CA VAL A 81 -9.56 -20.06 15.81
C VAL A 81 -9.69 -19.68 17.29
N ARG A 82 -9.78 -18.39 17.60
CA ARG A 82 -9.91 -17.87 18.97
C ARG A 82 -11.20 -18.36 19.66
N TRP A 83 -12.35 -18.27 19.00
CA TRP A 83 -13.65 -18.63 19.59
C TRP A 83 -13.87 -20.15 19.60
N GLY A 84 -13.37 -20.89 18.61
CA GLY A 84 -13.40 -22.35 18.57
C GLY A 84 -12.79 -22.97 19.83
N PHE A 85 -11.83 -22.26 20.46
CA PHE A 85 -11.23 -22.66 21.73
C PHE A 85 -12.08 -22.37 22.93
N PHE A 86 -12.72 -21.18 22.97
CA PHE A 86 -13.57 -20.82 24.10
C PHE A 86 -14.83 -21.69 24.16
N PHE A 87 -15.38 -22.10 23.01
CA PHE A 87 -16.62 -22.85 22.95
C PHE A 87 -16.44 -24.34 22.63
N GLY A 88 -15.33 -24.75 21.99
CA GLY A 88 -15.03 -26.14 21.62
C GLY A 88 -14.31 -26.93 22.72
N GLY A 89 -13.77 -26.26 23.73
CA GLY A 89 -13.17 -26.88 24.91
C GLY A 89 -14.22 -27.43 25.83
N GLY A 90 -14.81 -28.55 25.42
CA GLY A 90 -15.83 -29.25 26.21
C GLY A 90 -15.35 -29.54 27.64
N ARG A 91 -16.25 -29.36 28.56
CA ARG A 91 -16.24 -29.40 30.02
C ARG A 91 -15.58 -30.61 30.67
N ASN A 92 -14.96 -31.53 29.90
CA ASN A 92 -14.47 -32.81 30.42
C ASN A 92 -12.98 -33.11 30.15
N ASN A 93 -12.19 -32.20 29.59
CA ASN A 93 -10.79 -32.50 29.34
C ASN A 93 -9.89 -31.85 30.37
N ARG A 94 -9.47 -32.63 31.35
CA ARG A 94 -8.59 -32.25 32.48
C ARG A 94 -7.13 -31.98 32.14
N GLY A 95 -6.81 -31.66 30.87
CA GLY A 95 -5.43 -31.38 30.43
C GLY A 95 -5.27 -29.97 29.84
N SER A 96 -4.19 -29.29 30.19
CA SER A 96 -3.80 -28.00 29.58
C SER A 96 -3.36 -28.09 28.11
N ALA A 97 -3.14 -29.31 27.61
CA ALA A 97 -2.66 -29.57 26.25
C ALA A 97 -3.55 -28.95 25.14
N PRO A 98 -4.92 -29.02 25.18
CA PRO A 98 -5.74 -28.43 24.15
C PRO A 98 -5.58 -26.91 24.02
N ILE A 99 -5.34 -26.20 25.12
CA ILE A 99 -5.21 -24.75 25.11
C ILE A 99 -3.89 -24.29 24.46
N TYR A 100 -2.80 -25.03 24.71
CA TYR A 100 -1.51 -24.72 24.08
C TYR A 100 -1.51 -24.99 22.57
N VAL A 101 -2.17 -26.07 22.13
CA VAL A 101 -2.36 -26.38 20.71
C VAL A 101 -3.13 -25.26 20.02
N ALA A 102 -4.09 -24.71 20.68
CA ALA A 102 -4.88 -23.59 20.18
C ALA A 102 -4.10 -22.33 19.98
N ILE A 103 -3.37 -21.97 21.00
CA ILE A 103 -2.52 -20.80 20.92
C ILE A 103 -1.52 -20.97 19.78
N ALA A 104 -0.94 -22.16 19.63
CA ALA A 104 -0.01 -22.46 18.55
C ALA A 104 -0.66 -22.32 17.15
N ILE A 105 -1.86 -22.88 16.96
CA ILE A 105 -2.61 -22.75 15.70
C ILE A 105 -2.98 -21.30 15.42
N SER A 106 -3.47 -20.55 16.41
CA SER A 106 -3.81 -19.13 16.27
C SER A 106 -2.59 -18.31 15.86
N PHE A 107 -1.45 -18.59 16.47
CA PHE A 107 -0.19 -17.94 16.15
C PHE A 107 0.29 -18.28 14.73
N ALA A 108 0.18 -19.54 14.32
CA ALA A 108 0.51 -19.96 12.96
C ALA A 108 -0.39 -19.29 11.91
N VAL A 109 -1.72 -19.25 12.13
CA VAL A 109 -2.68 -18.55 11.25
C VAL A 109 -2.34 -17.07 11.16
N TRP A 110 -2.01 -16.42 12.30
CA TRP A 110 -1.60 -15.02 12.31
C TRP A 110 -0.34 -14.76 11.49
N ILE A 111 0.70 -15.58 11.67
CA ILE A 111 1.95 -15.47 10.91
C ILE A 111 1.71 -15.66 9.41
N ILE A 112 0.98 -16.71 9.02
CA ILE A 112 0.68 -16.98 7.61
C ILE A 112 -0.11 -15.80 7.00
N SER A 113 -1.14 -15.32 7.68
CA SER A 113 -1.93 -14.16 7.22
C SER A 113 -1.09 -12.90 7.07
N PHE A 114 -0.18 -12.65 8.01
CA PHE A 114 0.75 -11.52 7.95
C PHE A 114 1.62 -11.57 6.68
N PHE A 115 2.21 -12.72 6.39
CA PHE A 115 3.06 -12.86 5.19
C PHE A 115 2.26 -12.79 3.90
N LEU A 116 1.06 -13.38 3.86
CA LEU A 116 0.18 -13.31 2.69
C LEU A 116 -0.27 -11.88 2.38
N ILE A 117 -0.72 -11.13 3.38
CA ILE A 117 -1.12 -9.73 3.22
C ILE A 117 0.07 -8.89 2.75
N LYS A 118 1.27 -9.14 3.29
CA LYS A 118 2.49 -8.44 2.88
C LYS A 118 2.88 -8.76 1.43
N ALA A 119 2.83 -10.04 1.04
CA ALA A 119 3.10 -10.46 -0.33
C ALA A 119 2.09 -9.85 -1.31
N LEU A 120 0.80 -9.86 -0.97
CA LEU A 120 -0.26 -9.25 -1.75
C LEU A 120 -0.04 -7.74 -1.90
N SER A 121 0.31 -7.04 -0.81
CA SER A 121 0.61 -5.61 -0.84
C SER A 121 1.76 -5.29 -1.79
N ARG A 122 2.86 -6.06 -1.73
CA ARG A 122 4.00 -5.87 -2.66
C ARG A 122 3.62 -6.15 -4.11
N TYR A 123 2.90 -7.22 -4.36
CA TYR A 123 2.44 -7.57 -5.72
C TYR A 123 1.59 -6.45 -6.33
N ARG A 124 0.70 -5.83 -5.53
CA ARG A 124 -0.14 -4.72 -5.98
C ARG A 124 0.67 -3.49 -6.38
N GLU A 125 1.72 -3.14 -5.65
CA GLU A 125 2.61 -2.04 -6.03
C GLU A 125 3.29 -2.28 -7.37
N PHE A 126 3.83 -3.48 -7.59
CA PHE A 126 4.43 -3.82 -8.88
C PHE A 126 3.41 -3.87 -10.02
N ALA A 127 2.20 -4.33 -9.75
CA ALA A 127 1.11 -4.31 -10.74
C ALA A 127 0.68 -2.86 -11.08
N ALA A 128 0.66 -1.96 -10.09
CA ALA A 128 0.37 -0.55 -10.29
C ALA A 128 1.49 0.16 -11.05
N ASP A 129 2.76 -0.12 -10.74
CA ASP A 129 3.91 0.39 -11.49
C ASP A 129 3.86 -0.02 -12.97
N ARG A 130 3.60 -1.30 -13.23
CA ARG A 130 3.42 -1.79 -14.60
C ARG A 130 2.20 -1.18 -15.28
N GLY A 131 1.11 -1.01 -14.54
CA GLY A 131 -0.09 -0.34 -15.02
C GLY A 131 0.18 1.11 -15.42
N ALA A 132 0.90 1.85 -14.60
CA ALA A 132 1.33 3.23 -14.89
C ALA A 132 2.21 3.29 -16.13
N ALA A 133 3.21 2.40 -16.24
CA ALA A 133 4.07 2.31 -17.41
C ALA A 133 3.27 2.02 -18.69
N THR A 134 2.27 1.15 -18.61
CA THR A 134 1.38 0.83 -19.75
C THR A 134 0.49 2.01 -20.13
N ILE A 135 -0.01 2.78 -19.16
CA ILE A 135 -0.90 3.93 -19.39
C ILE A 135 -0.12 5.09 -20.02
N THR A 136 1.07 5.40 -19.47
CA THR A 136 1.83 6.59 -19.87
C THR A 136 2.84 6.33 -20.99
N GLN A 137 3.26 5.09 -21.19
CA GLN A 137 4.39 4.71 -22.05
C GLN A 137 5.72 5.36 -21.64
N LYS A 138 5.81 5.83 -20.38
CA LYS A 138 6.95 6.57 -19.82
C LYS A 138 7.42 5.98 -18.48
N PRO A 139 7.86 4.71 -18.41
CA PRO A 139 8.26 4.10 -17.14
C PRO A 139 9.42 4.83 -16.46
N ALA A 140 10.35 5.41 -17.24
CA ALA A 140 11.46 6.20 -16.71
C ALA A 140 11.00 7.45 -15.94
N ALA A 141 9.90 8.08 -16.34
CA ALA A 141 9.35 9.24 -15.65
C ALA A 141 8.83 8.87 -14.25
N LEU A 142 8.11 7.74 -14.13
CA LEU A 142 7.70 7.23 -12.81
C LEU A 142 8.91 6.84 -11.95
N ALA A 143 9.93 6.19 -12.52
CA ALA A 143 11.16 5.85 -11.80
C ALA A 143 11.87 7.11 -11.27
N SER A 144 11.93 8.18 -12.06
CA SER A 144 12.47 9.49 -11.66
C SER A 144 11.63 10.12 -10.53
N ALA A 145 10.29 10.12 -10.66
CA ALA A 145 9.38 10.61 -9.64
C ALA A 145 9.61 9.91 -8.29
N LEU A 146 9.70 8.58 -8.30
CA LEU A 146 9.94 7.79 -7.09
C LEU A 146 11.27 8.14 -6.40
N ARG A 147 12.34 8.37 -7.19
CA ARG A 147 13.64 8.83 -6.64
C ARG A 147 13.51 10.20 -5.98
N LYS A 148 12.86 11.16 -6.64
CA LYS A 148 12.67 12.52 -6.11
C LYS A 148 11.82 12.51 -4.84
N ILE A 149 10.71 11.77 -4.82
CA ILE A 149 9.83 11.65 -3.64
C ILE A 149 10.61 11.04 -2.47
N SER A 150 11.38 9.97 -2.71
CA SER A 150 12.20 9.32 -1.69
C SER A 150 13.25 10.28 -1.10
N ALA A 151 13.94 11.03 -1.95
CA ALA A 151 14.91 12.04 -1.53
C ALA A 151 14.23 13.18 -0.74
N GLY A 152 13.10 13.70 -1.23
CA GLY A 152 12.33 14.76 -0.58
C GLY A 152 11.87 14.37 0.82
N ILE A 153 11.33 13.15 0.98
CA ILE A 153 10.91 12.64 2.29
C ILE A 153 12.12 12.45 3.24
N SER A 154 13.28 12.03 2.72
CA SER A 154 14.47 11.81 3.55
C SER A 154 15.05 13.11 4.12
N MET A 155 14.81 14.25 3.48
CA MET A 155 15.25 15.57 3.91
C MET A 155 14.35 16.23 4.95
N LEU A 156 13.15 15.66 5.22
CA LEU A 156 12.25 16.22 6.21
C LEU A 156 12.79 16.05 7.63
N PRO A 157 12.72 17.09 8.49
CA PRO A 157 13.21 17.01 9.87
C PRO A 157 12.42 15.96 10.67
N PRO A 158 13.10 15.15 11.49
CA PRO A 158 12.41 14.18 12.34
C PRO A 158 11.59 14.90 13.41
N GLY A 159 10.28 14.73 13.41
CA GLY A 159 9.44 15.08 14.57
C GLY A 159 8.47 16.26 14.41
N GLY A 160 8.47 16.98 13.29
CA GLY A 160 7.55 18.10 13.05
C GLY A 160 6.15 17.65 12.56
N GLU A 161 5.75 18.07 11.38
CA GLU A 161 4.47 17.71 10.72
C GLU A 161 4.22 16.19 10.59
N LEU A 162 5.28 15.39 10.66
CA LEU A 162 5.27 13.93 10.60
C LEU A 162 4.41 13.27 11.70
N LYS A 163 4.28 13.88 12.88
CA LYS A 163 3.44 13.32 13.97
C LYS A 163 1.95 13.55 13.72
N SER A 164 1.57 14.73 13.22
CA SER A 164 0.18 15.03 12.85
C SER A 164 -0.28 14.26 11.61
N GLN A 165 0.68 13.83 10.77
CA GLN A 165 0.42 13.04 9.56
C GLN A 165 0.53 11.52 9.80
N SER A 166 0.83 11.07 11.03
CA SER A 166 1.00 9.65 11.35
C SER A 166 -0.24 8.81 11.05
N GLU A 167 -1.42 9.39 11.17
CA GLU A 167 -2.70 8.75 10.82
C GLU A 167 -2.87 8.57 9.31
N MET A 168 -2.24 9.43 8.51
CA MET A 168 -2.27 9.35 7.04
C MET A 168 -1.15 8.50 6.44
N ASN A 169 -0.25 7.94 7.27
CA ASN A 169 0.88 7.11 6.78
C ASN A 169 0.46 5.91 5.93
N ALA A 170 -0.76 5.40 6.11
CA ALA A 170 -1.30 4.32 5.30
C ALA A 170 -1.56 4.71 3.83
N PHE A 171 -1.67 6.02 3.56
CA PHE A 171 -1.94 6.60 2.23
C PHE A 171 -0.69 7.19 1.57
N PHE A 172 0.47 7.07 2.19
CA PHE A 172 1.71 7.58 1.59
C PHE A 172 2.30 6.55 0.63
N ILE A 173 2.67 7.00 -0.58
CA ILE A 173 3.41 6.22 -1.59
C ILE A 173 4.69 5.64 -0.99
N ILE A 174 5.30 6.39 -0.07
CA ILE A 174 6.50 5.98 0.69
C ILE A 174 6.21 6.15 2.19
N PRO A 175 6.22 5.06 3.00
CA PRO A 175 5.98 5.17 4.43
C PRO A 175 7.07 5.98 5.13
N ILE A 176 6.67 6.97 5.93
CA ILE A 176 7.58 7.91 6.61
C ILE A 176 8.22 7.31 7.89
N ARG A 177 7.96 6.08 8.25
CA ARG A 177 8.46 5.50 9.50
C ARG A 177 9.97 5.22 9.48
N LYS A 178 10.72 5.94 10.32
CA LYS A 178 12.13 5.63 10.66
C LYS A 178 12.13 4.76 11.94
N GLY A 179 12.68 3.54 11.88
CA GLY A 179 12.90 2.67 13.04
C GLY A 179 13.18 1.22 12.67
N PHE A 180 13.88 0.50 13.54
CA PHE A 180 14.26 -0.92 13.33
C PHE A 180 13.01 -1.81 13.13
N ILE A 181 11.95 -1.56 13.88
CA ILE A 181 10.66 -2.26 13.77
C ILE A 181 9.96 -1.91 12.44
N GLY A 182 10.16 -0.70 11.89
CA GLY A 182 9.58 -0.27 10.62
C GLY A 182 10.04 -1.08 9.40
N LYS A 183 11.23 -1.70 9.44
CA LYS A 183 11.72 -2.55 8.34
C LYS A 183 10.89 -3.83 8.15
N PHE A 184 10.42 -4.44 9.25
CA PHE A 184 9.60 -5.64 9.18
C PHE A 184 8.14 -5.38 8.77
N PHE A 185 7.62 -4.17 9.03
CA PHE A 185 6.23 -3.79 8.75
C PHE A 185 6.06 -2.95 7.49
N LYS A 186 7.08 -2.83 6.63
CA LYS A 186 6.93 -2.17 5.33
C LYS A 186 5.95 -2.94 4.46
N THR A 187 4.81 -2.34 4.19
CA THR A 187 3.79 -2.85 3.26
C THR A 187 4.16 -2.61 1.80
N HIS A 188 5.01 -1.62 1.52
CA HIS A 188 5.52 -1.33 0.19
C HIS A 188 6.85 -2.05 -0.07
N PRO A 189 7.12 -2.48 -1.31
CA PRO A 189 8.43 -3.02 -1.69
C PRO A 189 9.53 -1.97 -1.53
N PRO A 190 10.81 -2.39 -1.45
CA PRO A 190 11.92 -1.46 -1.50
C PRO A 190 11.86 -0.57 -2.73
N MET A 191 12.16 0.71 -2.56
CA MET A 191 12.08 1.70 -3.64
C MET A 191 13.02 1.34 -4.79
N GLU A 192 14.19 0.85 -4.43
CA GLU A 192 15.22 0.42 -5.37
C GLU A 192 14.72 -0.70 -6.30
N GLU A 193 13.98 -1.67 -5.74
CA GLU A 193 13.40 -2.77 -6.52
C GLU A 193 12.31 -2.29 -7.50
N ARG A 194 11.50 -1.32 -7.08
CA ARG A 194 10.49 -0.70 -7.96
C ARG A 194 11.15 0.05 -9.12
N ILE A 195 12.17 0.86 -8.81
CA ILE A 195 12.92 1.64 -9.80
C ILE A 195 13.63 0.72 -10.80
N GLU A 196 14.25 -0.36 -10.33
CA GLU A 196 14.93 -1.33 -11.18
C GLU A 196 13.96 -1.96 -12.18
N ARG A 197 12.81 -2.46 -11.71
CA ARG A 197 11.76 -3.02 -12.56
C ARG A 197 11.18 -2.02 -13.56
N LEU A 198 11.01 -0.77 -13.17
CA LEU A 198 10.56 0.28 -14.09
C LEU A 198 11.60 0.58 -15.18
N ASN A 199 12.90 0.56 -14.83
CA ASN A 199 13.96 0.72 -15.82
C ASN A 199 14.02 -0.47 -16.80
N GLU A 200 13.80 -1.70 -16.32
CA GLU A 200 13.68 -2.88 -17.19
C GLU A 200 12.50 -2.76 -18.17
N LEU A 201 11.36 -2.25 -17.69
CA LEU A 201 10.20 -2.03 -18.56
C LEU A 201 10.46 -1.02 -19.68
N GLN A 202 11.39 -0.07 -19.49
CA GLN A 202 11.74 0.92 -20.51
C GLN A 202 12.22 0.29 -21.81
N TYR A 203 12.82 -0.90 -21.75
CA TYR A 203 13.30 -1.61 -22.96
C TYR A 203 12.18 -2.37 -23.69
N ASN A 204 10.98 -2.43 -23.12
CA ASN A 204 9.83 -3.14 -23.65
C ASN A 204 8.75 -2.23 -24.24
N PHE A 205 8.94 -0.91 -24.17
CA PHE A 205 8.11 0.15 -24.72
C PHE A 205 8.92 1.00 -25.70
#